data_9d6b7dc1db1d7abc4d6945d0dcd06aab
#
_entry.id   9d6b7dc1db1d7abc4d6945d0dcd06aab
#
_cell.length_a   1.000
_cell.length_b   1.000
_cell.length_c   1.000
_cell.angle_alpha   90.00
_cell.angle_beta   90.00
_cell.angle_gamma   90.00
#
_symmetry.space_group_name_H-M   'P 1'
#
loop_
_entity.id
_entity.type
_entity.pdbx_description
1 polymer ?
#
loop_
_entity_poly.entity_id
_entity_poly.type
_entity_poly.pdbx_seq_one_letter_code
_entity_poly.pdbx_strand_id
1 'polypeptide(L)'
;MPTLSETTCVLPYHAPVPLTSLPLVFHRDHLFPYTSYGDTLGTPVSREFRLLVLENDAVKVTVCPDLGGRVMSYIDKTTAKELLFSNPVVKPVRILPVWAFISGGIEFNFPIAHSPTSIDTVGSSTGKAATPDGEYAYIRVGEREARSGMEWVVELGLLENSPVLVQRTALRNDTARAHPWMMWTNCAVPSTPETEFIYPAGPALRHDRAVGDITWPCDGSDWEKNITQMTGFFWKPGSGHTFGIWHHDTGGGLLHLADPAQVPGKKLWTYGFGADRSWALASTDGLAGYSEIQSGPLEDQGQKPLFPAGGELRFEEYWMPAATRGDFARAELPAFHLPGWQAQTPWLGHAHSSWQCGWESFRCGHGPMPSSIVPPGLELEDALRAAGAAESLALWLIARDRAAEALPLVEALASPTAQRLAGLICWKTLDDPARAAAHLRRGPLHDPIAVVELDQVLSVLQLTDERRSLLESAPPHGCVIERRAHLYLTEDRPAGTLRLLRDTVWPLEHQRYVRGTLWHKASLALGLDPAIPACLGEDALATFGEYWSD
;
A
#
# COMPACT_ATOMS: atom_id res chain seq x y z
N MET A 1 16.16 -1.56 32.44
CA MET A 1 16.75 -0.75 31.33
C MET A 1 16.31 -1.28 29.99
N PRO A 2 15.93 -0.44 29.03
CA PRO A 2 15.51 -0.94 27.72
C PRO A 2 16.69 -1.55 26.96
N THR A 3 16.42 -2.65 26.27
CA THR A 3 17.40 -3.41 25.48
C THR A 3 17.06 -3.34 24.00
N LEU A 4 18.09 -3.43 23.19
CA LEU A 4 18.00 -3.52 21.73
C LEU A 4 18.71 -4.81 21.28
N SER A 5 18.06 -5.57 20.44
CA SER A 5 18.65 -6.75 19.81
C SER A 5 18.14 -6.93 18.39
N GLU A 6 18.82 -7.77 17.64
CA GLU A 6 18.45 -8.16 16.28
C GLU A 6 18.26 -9.67 16.25
N THR A 7 17.23 -10.12 15.52
CA THR A 7 16.92 -11.53 15.31
C THR A 7 16.28 -11.71 13.94
N THR A 8 15.91 -12.92 13.60
CA THR A 8 15.14 -13.24 12.39
C THR A 8 13.92 -14.10 12.74
N CYS A 9 12.92 -14.07 11.86
CA CYS A 9 11.83 -15.03 11.88
C CYS A 9 11.58 -15.58 10.47
N VAL A 10 11.08 -16.79 10.40
CA VAL A 10 10.65 -17.42 9.14
C VAL A 10 9.14 -17.45 9.11
N LEU A 11 8.53 -16.83 8.10
CA LEU A 11 7.08 -16.80 7.91
C LEU A 11 6.71 -17.33 6.52
N PRO A 12 5.51 -17.93 6.39
CA PRO A 12 4.91 -18.15 5.08
C PRO A 12 4.76 -16.83 4.35
N TYR A 13 5.21 -16.77 3.11
CA TYR A 13 5.24 -15.58 2.28
C TYR A 13 4.64 -15.86 0.92
N HIS A 14 3.56 -15.16 0.58
CA HIS A 14 3.00 -15.14 -0.76
C HIS A 14 3.75 -14.09 -1.57
N ALA A 15 4.70 -14.52 -2.37
CA ALA A 15 5.51 -13.61 -3.17
C ALA A 15 4.64 -12.83 -4.17
N PRO A 16 4.73 -11.49 -4.20
CA PRO A 16 4.03 -10.71 -5.19
C PRO A 16 4.63 -10.95 -6.58
N VAL A 17 3.77 -11.04 -7.58
CA VAL A 17 4.14 -11.28 -8.97
C VAL A 17 4.11 -9.97 -9.74
N PRO A 18 5.26 -9.51 -10.28
CA PRO A 18 5.29 -8.31 -11.09
C PRO A 18 4.29 -8.39 -12.26
N LEU A 19 3.58 -7.31 -12.51
CA LEU A 19 2.63 -7.22 -13.60
C LEU A 19 3.34 -7.29 -14.96
N THR A 20 4.49 -6.64 -15.05
CA THR A 20 5.33 -6.53 -16.24
C THR A 20 6.73 -6.08 -15.86
N SER A 21 7.70 -6.29 -16.74
CA SER A 21 9.03 -5.66 -16.65
C SER A 21 9.07 -4.26 -17.28
N LEU A 22 8.01 -3.85 -17.98
CA LEU A 22 7.94 -2.55 -18.62
C LEU A 22 7.68 -1.43 -17.61
N PRO A 23 8.27 -0.23 -17.79
CA PRO A 23 7.95 0.93 -16.95
C PRO A 23 6.48 1.35 -17.10
N LEU A 24 5.73 1.38 -16.01
CA LEU A 24 4.31 1.74 -16.00
C LEU A 24 4.10 3.23 -15.65
N VAL A 25 4.68 4.13 -16.43
CA VAL A 25 4.69 5.59 -16.16
C VAL A 25 3.30 6.21 -16.25
N PHE A 26 2.42 5.67 -17.08
CA PHE A 26 1.04 6.11 -17.28
C PHE A 26 0.00 5.20 -16.60
N HIS A 27 0.46 4.26 -15.77
CA HIS A 27 -0.47 3.35 -15.11
C HIS A 27 -1.28 4.12 -14.06
N ARG A 28 -2.57 3.75 -13.94
CA ARG A 28 -3.51 4.39 -13.00
C ARG A 28 -3.08 4.37 -11.54
N ASP A 29 -2.23 3.42 -11.16
CA ASP A 29 -1.76 3.28 -9.78
C ASP A 29 -0.70 4.35 -9.43
N HIS A 30 -0.16 5.08 -10.41
CA HIS A 30 0.85 6.12 -10.23
C HIS A 30 2.05 5.70 -9.36
N LEU A 31 2.49 4.44 -9.49
CA LEU A 31 3.54 3.86 -8.64
C LEU A 31 4.94 4.00 -9.21
N PHE A 32 5.10 4.39 -10.48
CA PHE A 32 6.43 4.54 -11.06
C PHE A 32 7.31 5.45 -10.17
N PRO A 33 8.54 5.04 -9.79
CA PRO A 33 9.36 3.95 -10.34
C PRO A 33 9.23 2.58 -9.63
N TYR A 34 8.34 2.46 -8.66
CA TYR A 34 8.14 1.19 -7.95
C TYR A 34 7.53 0.13 -8.87
N THR A 35 7.78 -1.15 -8.54
CA THR A 35 7.20 -2.27 -9.25
C THR A 35 5.69 -2.31 -9.03
N SER A 36 4.93 -2.37 -10.10
CA SER A 36 3.50 -2.69 -10.03
C SER A 36 3.31 -4.19 -10.04
N TYR A 37 2.58 -4.69 -9.06
CA TYR A 37 2.27 -6.11 -8.96
C TYR A 37 0.88 -6.40 -9.50
N GLY A 38 0.75 -7.48 -10.23
CA GLY A 38 -0.53 -7.95 -10.79
C GLY A 38 -1.24 -8.93 -9.89
N ASP A 39 -0.49 -9.65 -9.05
CA ASP A 39 -1.02 -10.71 -8.20
C ASP A 39 0.02 -11.17 -7.17
N THR A 40 -0.35 -12.18 -6.36
CA THR A 40 0.56 -12.93 -5.49
C THR A 40 0.50 -14.42 -5.82
N LEU A 41 1.54 -15.17 -5.46
CA LEU A 41 1.51 -16.62 -5.58
C LEU A 41 0.47 -17.21 -4.62
N GLY A 42 -0.38 -18.11 -5.09
CA GLY A 42 -1.41 -18.77 -4.29
C GLY A 42 -0.83 -19.72 -3.23
N THR A 43 0.38 -20.25 -3.48
CA THR A 43 1.09 -21.11 -2.51
C THR A 43 2.23 -20.33 -1.86
N PRO A 44 2.26 -20.19 -0.54
CA PRO A 44 3.33 -19.47 0.14
C PRO A 44 4.64 -20.26 0.11
N VAL A 45 5.74 -19.52 0.17
CA VAL A 45 7.08 -20.05 0.40
C VAL A 45 7.59 -19.57 1.76
N SER A 46 8.51 -20.31 2.37
CA SER A 46 9.15 -19.86 3.59
C SER A 46 10.13 -18.74 3.27
N ARG A 47 10.00 -17.58 3.95
CA ARG A 47 10.93 -16.46 3.83
C ARG A 47 11.40 -16.03 5.22
N GLU A 48 12.71 -15.80 5.34
CA GLU A 48 13.29 -15.21 6.53
C GLU A 48 13.19 -13.68 6.46
N PHE A 49 12.81 -13.08 7.59
CA PHE A 49 12.68 -11.64 7.77
C PHE A 49 13.57 -11.18 8.92
N ARG A 50 14.25 -10.07 8.71
CA ARG A 50 15.06 -9.40 9.73
C ARG A 50 14.16 -8.66 10.71
N LEU A 51 14.42 -8.81 12.00
CA LEU A 51 13.65 -8.21 13.07
C LEU A 51 14.57 -7.43 14.02
N LEU A 52 14.16 -6.21 14.34
CA LEU A 52 14.74 -5.40 15.41
C LEU A 52 13.80 -5.48 16.63
N VAL A 53 14.37 -5.78 17.77
CA VAL A 53 13.62 -5.95 19.03
C VAL A 53 14.01 -4.84 20.00
N LEU A 54 13.00 -4.16 20.50
CA LEU A 54 13.08 -3.15 21.54
C LEU A 54 12.27 -3.63 22.75
N GLU A 55 12.90 -3.78 23.91
CA GLU A 55 12.29 -4.43 25.06
C GLU A 55 12.72 -3.77 26.37
N ASN A 56 11.77 -3.62 27.31
CA ASN A 56 12.02 -3.27 28.70
C ASN A 56 11.31 -4.26 29.63
N ASP A 57 11.20 -3.96 30.93
CA ASP A 57 10.58 -4.87 31.89
C ASP A 57 9.05 -4.99 31.69
N ALA A 58 8.41 -3.99 31.11
CA ALA A 58 6.96 -3.94 30.90
C ALA A 58 6.51 -4.51 29.55
N VAL A 59 7.25 -4.21 28.47
CA VAL A 59 6.81 -4.50 27.09
C VAL A 59 7.95 -4.96 26.20
N LYS A 60 7.57 -5.66 25.13
CA LYS A 60 8.47 -6.05 24.04
C LYS A 60 7.84 -5.67 22.69
N VAL A 61 8.58 -4.92 21.88
CA VAL A 61 8.20 -4.44 20.56
C VAL A 61 9.14 -5.04 19.51
N THR A 62 8.57 -5.55 18.43
CA THR A 62 9.34 -6.15 17.32
C THR A 62 9.04 -5.41 16.04
N VAL A 63 10.08 -4.92 15.35
CA VAL A 63 9.99 -4.12 14.14
C VAL A 63 10.65 -4.87 12.99
N CYS A 64 10.02 -4.91 11.81
CA CYS A 64 10.53 -5.57 10.61
C CYS A 64 10.93 -4.53 9.54
N PRO A 65 12.21 -4.19 9.40
CA PRO A 65 12.66 -3.31 8.33
C PRO A 65 12.38 -3.84 6.93
N ASP A 66 12.33 -5.17 6.75
CA ASP A 66 12.10 -5.82 5.45
C ASP A 66 10.65 -5.70 4.94
N LEU A 67 9.75 -5.19 5.78
CA LEU A 67 8.33 -4.97 5.48
C LEU A 67 7.93 -3.52 5.83
N GLY A 68 8.60 -2.55 5.22
CA GLY A 68 8.28 -1.13 5.39
C GLY A 68 8.51 -0.59 6.80
N GLY A 69 9.34 -1.24 7.61
CA GLY A 69 9.55 -0.83 9.01
C GLY A 69 8.38 -1.14 9.93
N ARG A 70 7.48 -2.03 9.53
CA ARG A 70 6.28 -2.42 10.27
C ARG A 70 6.59 -2.91 11.68
N VAL A 71 5.80 -2.48 12.67
CA VAL A 71 5.79 -3.11 13.99
C VAL A 71 5.00 -4.42 13.87
N MET A 72 5.68 -5.54 14.00
CA MET A 72 5.08 -6.87 13.84
C MET A 72 4.40 -7.39 15.11
N SER A 73 4.89 -6.93 16.27
CA SER A 73 4.47 -7.43 17.58
C SER A 73 4.66 -6.35 18.65
N TYR A 74 3.69 -6.26 19.55
CA TYR A 74 3.76 -5.43 20.75
C TYR A 74 3.17 -6.22 21.92
N ILE A 75 4.03 -6.82 22.73
CA ILE A 75 3.65 -7.72 23.83
C ILE A 75 3.68 -6.95 25.15
N ASP A 76 2.55 -6.97 25.87
CA ASP A 76 2.51 -6.64 27.29
C ASP A 76 3.07 -7.81 28.11
N LYS A 77 4.24 -7.62 28.70
CA LYS A 77 4.93 -8.67 29.48
C LYS A 77 4.27 -8.93 30.82
N THR A 78 3.46 -8.00 31.33
CA THR A 78 2.77 -8.18 32.63
C THR A 78 1.63 -9.19 32.51
N THR A 79 1.01 -9.25 31.36
CA THR A 79 -0.11 -10.17 31.05
C THR A 79 0.27 -11.26 30.03
N ALA A 80 1.48 -11.19 29.47
CA ALA A 80 1.97 -12.02 28.37
C ALA A 80 1.06 -11.96 27.10
N LYS A 81 0.36 -10.84 26.86
CA LYS A 81 -0.56 -10.67 25.75
C LYS A 81 0.07 -9.93 24.58
N GLU A 82 -0.16 -10.44 23.38
CA GLU A 82 0.06 -9.71 22.15
C GLU A 82 -1.10 -8.69 21.97
N LEU A 83 -0.74 -7.43 21.78
CA LEU A 83 -1.70 -6.32 21.66
C LEU A 83 -2.10 -6.05 20.22
N LEU A 84 -1.25 -6.45 19.27
CA LEU A 84 -1.51 -6.28 17.84
C LEU A 84 -2.11 -7.54 17.24
N PHE A 85 -2.76 -7.39 16.11
CA PHE A 85 -3.01 -8.55 15.26
C PHE A 85 -1.70 -8.94 14.57
N SER A 86 -1.06 -9.99 15.09
CA SER A 86 0.14 -10.58 14.51
C SER A 86 -0.27 -11.59 13.45
N ASN A 87 -0.20 -11.20 12.17
CA ASN A 87 -0.57 -12.07 11.08
C ASN A 87 0.46 -13.21 10.93
N PRO A 88 0.04 -14.49 10.95
CA PRO A 88 0.96 -15.60 10.81
C PRO A 88 1.48 -15.81 9.39
N VAL A 89 0.97 -15.07 8.42
CA VAL A 89 1.36 -15.11 7.01
C VAL A 89 1.65 -13.71 6.47
N VAL A 90 2.67 -13.59 5.64
CA VAL A 90 2.92 -12.35 4.89
C VAL A 90 2.30 -12.51 3.51
N LYS A 91 1.14 -11.90 3.31
CA LYS A 91 0.35 -12.00 2.07
C LYS A 91 -0.03 -10.61 1.58
N PRO A 92 0.75 -10.04 0.63
CA PRO A 92 0.36 -8.81 -0.02
C PRO A 92 -0.96 -8.98 -0.76
N VAL A 93 -1.89 -8.07 -0.51
CA VAL A 93 -3.19 -8.05 -1.19
C VAL A 93 -3.40 -6.72 -1.87
N ARG A 94 -4.24 -6.71 -2.91
CA ARG A 94 -4.58 -5.50 -3.59
C ARG A 94 -5.63 -4.71 -2.81
N ILE A 95 -5.22 -3.55 -2.33
CA ILE A 95 -6.15 -2.47 -1.98
C ILE A 95 -5.87 -1.35 -2.97
N LEU A 96 -6.89 -0.94 -3.71
CA LEU A 96 -6.72 0.09 -4.74
C LEU A 96 -6.07 1.36 -4.17
N PRO A 97 -5.10 1.95 -4.85
CA PRO A 97 -4.57 1.59 -6.18
C PRO A 97 -3.43 0.56 -6.17
N VAL A 98 -2.95 0.10 -5.01
CA VAL A 98 -1.64 -0.56 -4.86
C VAL A 98 -1.74 -2.00 -4.39
N TRP A 99 -0.83 -2.88 -4.89
CA TRP A 99 -0.57 -4.23 -4.38
C TRP A 99 0.51 -4.20 -3.29
N ALA A 100 0.28 -3.47 -2.22
CA ALA A 100 1.28 -3.31 -1.17
C ALA A 100 0.72 -3.52 0.25
N PHE A 101 -0.57 -3.75 0.39
CA PHE A 101 -1.17 -3.95 1.69
C PHE A 101 -0.86 -5.34 2.24
N ILE A 102 -0.32 -5.36 3.45
CA ILE A 102 -0.17 -6.57 4.27
C ILE A 102 -0.94 -6.32 5.57
N SER A 103 -1.85 -7.23 5.93
CA SER A 103 -2.57 -7.14 7.20
C SER A 103 -1.68 -7.50 8.38
N GLY A 104 -1.95 -6.89 9.53
CA GLY A 104 -1.24 -7.14 10.78
C GLY A 104 -0.22 -6.09 11.16
N GLY A 105 0.01 -5.94 12.46
CA GLY A 105 0.98 -5.01 13.03
C GLY A 105 0.62 -3.54 12.88
N ILE A 106 1.62 -2.65 12.98
CA ILE A 106 1.47 -1.22 12.72
C ILE A 106 2.21 -0.88 11.43
N GLU A 107 1.48 -0.37 10.44
CA GLU A 107 1.96 0.06 9.14
C GLU A 107 2.08 1.59 9.06
N PHE A 108 3.11 2.09 8.39
CA PHE A 108 3.35 3.50 8.14
C PHE A 108 3.14 3.82 6.66
N ASN A 109 2.21 4.73 6.35
CA ASN A 109 1.77 5.04 4.99
C ASN A 109 2.14 6.47 4.60
N PHE A 110 3.16 6.64 3.75
CA PHE A 110 3.60 7.92 3.21
C PHE A 110 4.18 7.73 1.80
N PRO A 111 3.95 8.60 0.83
CA PRO A 111 3.02 9.73 0.81
C PRO A 111 1.61 9.38 0.32
N ILE A 112 1.29 8.09 0.19
CA ILE A 112 -0.01 7.55 -0.20
C ILE A 112 -0.43 6.40 0.72
N ALA A 113 -1.73 6.10 0.76
CA ALA A 113 -2.26 4.95 1.48
C ALA A 113 -1.71 3.65 0.88
N HIS A 114 -1.29 2.74 1.76
CA HIS A 114 -0.61 1.50 1.41
C HIS A 114 0.59 1.77 0.49
N SER A 115 1.55 2.53 1.04
CA SER A 115 2.78 2.89 0.33
C SER A 115 3.43 1.67 -0.32
N PRO A 116 3.97 1.79 -1.54
CA PRO A 116 4.69 0.70 -2.20
C PRO A 116 5.80 0.10 -1.35
N THR A 117 6.38 0.89 -0.45
CA THR A 117 7.44 0.47 0.46
C THR A 117 6.96 -0.38 1.63
N SER A 118 5.66 -0.50 1.86
CA SER A 118 5.10 -1.39 2.91
C SER A 118 5.47 -2.87 2.75
N ILE A 119 5.88 -3.30 1.57
CA ILE A 119 6.33 -4.66 1.26
C ILE A 119 7.82 -4.75 0.93
N ASP A 120 8.53 -3.63 0.99
CA ASP A 120 9.96 -3.53 0.67
C ASP A 120 10.81 -3.23 1.91
N THR A 121 12.11 -3.51 1.82
CA THR A 121 13.06 -3.17 2.87
C THR A 121 13.25 -1.65 2.93
N VAL A 122 13.10 -1.07 4.12
CA VAL A 122 13.38 0.33 4.42
C VAL A 122 14.63 0.48 5.26
N GLY A 123 15.20 1.68 5.28
CA GLY A 123 16.33 2.02 6.14
C GLY A 123 16.00 1.85 7.63
N SER A 124 16.97 1.43 8.40
CA SER A 124 16.80 1.29 9.85
C SER A 124 18.07 1.65 10.63
N SER A 125 17.89 2.17 11.81
CA SER A 125 18.96 2.39 12.79
C SER A 125 18.43 2.23 14.20
N THR A 126 19.31 1.99 15.16
CA THR A 126 18.98 1.87 16.58
C THR A 126 19.86 2.77 17.42
N GLY A 127 19.39 3.18 18.58
CA GLY A 127 20.18 3.98 19.49
C GLY A 127 19.61 4.04 20.89
N LYS A 128 20.40 4.62 21.78
CA LYS A 128 20.03 4.88 23.18
C LYS A 128 20.43 6.29 23.57
N ALA A 129 19.69 6.85 24.50
CA ALA A 129 19.99 8.15 25.08
C ALA A 129 19.58 8.18 26.56
N ALA A 130 20.37 8.85 27.38
CA ALA A 130 19.98 9.18 28.76
C ALA A 130 19.01 10.36 28.73
N THR A 131 17.94 10.27 29.53
CA THR A 131 16.93 11.33 29.68
C THR A 131 16.66 11.57 31.16
N PRO A 132 16.02 12.68 31.53
CA PRO A 132 15.56 12.89 32.91
C PRO A 132 14.62 11.78 33.41
N ASP A 133 13.90 11.12 32.52
CA ASP A 133 12.92 10.06 32.82
C ASP A 133 13.53 8.64 32.79
N GLY A 134 14.85 8.51 32.67
CA GLY A 134 15.57 7.26 32.60
C GLY A 134 16.21 7.01 31.21
N GLU A 135 16.72 5.80 30.97
CA GLU A 135 17.27 5.43 29.66
C GLU A 135 16.14 5.28 28.62
N TYR A 136 16.33 5.93 27.49
CA TYR A 136 15.48 5.83 26.30
C TYR A 136 16.21 5.05 25.22
N ALA A 137 15.61 3.95 24.73
CA ALA A 137 16.13 3.21 23.60
C ALA A 137 15.13 3.30 22.43
N TYR A 138 15.65 3.33 21.20
CA TYR A 138 14.81 3.50 20.02
C TYR A 138 15.29 2.74 18.80
N ILE A 139 14.32 2.43 17.93
CA ILE A 139 14.49 1.98 16.57
C ILE A 139 13.96 3.07 15.65
N ARG A 140 14.71 3.46 14.63
CA ARG A 140 14.25 4.34 13.54
C ARG A 140 14.09 3.53 12.27
N VAL A 141 13.01 3.78 11.55
CA VAL A 141 12.75 3.25 10.22
C VAL A 141 12.31 4.37 9.29
N GLY A 142 12.58 4.25 8.00
CA GLY A 142 12.16 5.27 7.03
C GLY A 142 12.97 5.23 5.74
N GLU A 143 12.62 6.13 4.83
CA GLU A 143 13.27 6.22 3.52
C GLU A 143 13.05 7.57 2.84
N ARG A 144 13.78 7.77 1.72
CA ARG A 144 13.43 8.75 0.70
C ARG A 144 12.55 8.08 -0.34
N GLU A 145 11.36 8.57 -0.52
CA GLU A 145 10.38 8.02 -1.46
C GLU A 145 10.83 8.33 -2.91
N ALA A 146 10.96 7.28 -3.72
CA ALA A 146 11.63 7.36 -5.03
C ALA A 146 10.86 8.19 -6.06
N ARG A 147 9.54 8.29 -5.94
CA ARG A 147 8.67 8.99 -6.88
C ARG A 147 8.68 10.50 -6.68
N SER A 148 8.55 10.95 -5.45
CA SER A 148 8.51 12.38 -5.09
C SER A 148 9.87 12.92 -4.63
N GLY A 149 10.69 12.08 -4.01
CA GLY A 149 11.92 12.50 -3.33
C GLY A 149 11.71 13.01 -1.91
N MET A 150 10.48 12.98 -1.41
CA MET A 150 10.18 13.30 -0.01
C MET A 150 10.70 12.20 0.92
N GLU A 151 10.95 12.57 2.17
CA GLU A 151 11.47 11.66 3.19
C GLU A 151 10.47 11.48 4.33
N TRP A 152 10.42 10.27 4.87
CA TRP A 152 9.71 9.97 6.10
C TRP A 152 10.57 9.14 7.04
N VAL A 153 10.37 9.38 8.30
CA VAL A 153 11.06 8.71 9.38
C VAL A 153 10.09 8.47 10.53
N VAL A 154 10.09 7.27 11.04
CA VAL A 154 9.42 6.92 12.28
C VAL A 154 10.44 6.40 13.29
N GLU A 155 10.51 7.04 14.45
CA GLU A 155 11.25 6.58 15.61
C GLU A 155 10.28 5.90 16.58
N LEU A 156 10.54 4.66 16.91
CA LEU A 156 9.82 3.84 17.88
C LEU A 156 10.68 3.69 19.11
N GLY A 157 10.25 4.19 20.26
CA GLY A 157 11.08 4.25 21.45
C GLY A 157 10.38 3.77 22.72
N LEU A 158 11.19 3.28 23.65
CA LEU A 158 10.76 2.88 25.00
C LEU A 158 11.62 3.56 26.06
N LEU A 159 10.97 4.11 27.07
CA LEU A 159 11.62 4.50 28.33
C LEU A 159 11.75 3.30 29.27
N GLU A 160 12.74 3.35 30.17
CA GLU A 160 13.15 2.22 31.03
C GLU A 160 12.00 1.55 31.78
N ASN A 161 11.10 2.30 32.37
CA ASN A 161 10.05 1.77 33.25
C ASN A 161 8.63 2.09 32.73
N SER A 162 8.50 2.36 31.44
CA SER A 162 7.21 2.74 30.83
C SER A 162 6.69 1.65 29.89
N PRO A 163 5.41 1.27 29.98
CA PRO A 163 4.81 0.40 28.98
C PRO A 163 4.46 1.14 27.69
N VAL A 164 4.69 2.44 27.61
CA VAL A 164 4.31 3.29 26.47
C VAL A 164 5.32 3.16 25.34
N LEU A 165 4.86 2.70 24.18
CA LEU A 165 5.59 2.81 22.92
C LEU A 165 5.43 4.24 22.40
N VAL A 166 6.50 4.99 22.38
CA VAL A 166 6.58 6.33 21.78
C VAL A 166 6.81 6.18 20.28
N GLN A 167 5.97 6.79 19.49
CA GLN A 167 6.11 6.89 18.04
C GLN A 167 6.32 8.36 17.66
N ARG A 168 7.50 8.70 17.15
CA ARG A 168 7.83 10.05 16.67
C ARG A 168 7.99 10.00 15.16
N THR A 169 7.24 10.83 14.47
CA THR A 169 7.24 10.86 12.99
C THR A 169 7.77 12.19 12.48
N ALA A 170 8.66 12.15 11.51
CA ALA A 170 9.08 13.32 10.76
C ALA A 170 8.91 13.07 9.27
N LEU A 171 8.30 14.05 8.60
CA LEU A 171 8.13 14.10 7.14
C LEU A 171 8.90 15.30 6.62
N ARG A 172 9.62 15.16 5.51
CA ARG A 172 10.40 16.23 4.91
C ARG A 172 10.24 16.25 3.41
N ASN A 173 10.17 17.46 2.86
CA ASN A 173 10.23 17.70 1.44
C ASN A 173 11.45 18.56 1.10
N ASP A 174 12.61 17.95 1.00
CA ASP A 174 13.86 18.63 0.63
C ASP A 174 13.97 18.88 -0.89
N THR A 175 12.89 18.64 -1.64
CA THR A 175 12.84 18.88 -3.09
C THR A 175 12.48 20.32 -3.41
N ALA A 176 12.73 20.72 -4.65
CA ALA A 176 12.39 22.07 -5.13
C ALA A 176 10.89 22.25 -5.48
N ARG A 177 10.06 21.24 -5.26
CA ARG A 177 8.64 21.24 -5.65
C ARG A 177 7.74 20.88 -4.47
N ALA A 178 6.51 21.40 -4.51
CA ALA A 178 5.45 20.91 -3.65
C ALA A 178 4.89 19.59 -4.20
N HIS A 179 4.58 18.64 -3.31
CA HIS A 179 4.04 17.34 -3.68
C HIS A 179 2.76 17.03 -2.90
N PRO A 180 1.75 16.39 -3.53
CA PRO A 180 0.61 15.87 -2.78
C PRO A 180 1.08 14.79 -1.80
N TRP A 181 0.53 14.80 -0.59
CA TRP A 181 0.92 13.87 0.44
C TRP A 181 -0.23 13.46 1.36
N MET A 182 -0.04 12.38 2.03
CA MET A 182 -0.75 11.98 3.24
C MET A 182 0.20 11.16 4.12
N MET A 183 -0.10 11.06 5.40
CA MET A 183 0.53 10.13 6.34
C MET A 183 -0.54 9.53 7.23
N TRP A 184 -0.52 8.21 7.35
CA TRP A 184 -1.39 7.47 8.26
C TRP A 184 -0.64 6.31 8.88
N THR A 185 -0.88 6.12 10.19
CA THR A 185 -0.47 4.95 10.96
C THR A 185 -1.65 4.00 11.03
N ASN A 186 -1.50 2.79 10.46
CA ASN A 186 -2.51 1.74 10.48
C ASN A 186 -2.11 0.69 11.51
N CYS A 187 -2.87 0.55 12.58
CA CYS A 187 -2.64 -0.46 13.60
C CYS A 187 -3.72 -1.55 13.49
N ALA A 188 -3.33 -2.74 13.09
CA ALA A 188 -4.20 -3.90 13.06
C ALA A 188 -4.33 -4.51 14.46
N VAL A 189 -5.57 -4.78 14.85
CA VAL A 189 -5.92 -5.33 16.17
C VAL A 189 -6.78 -6.59 16.00
N PRO A 190 -6.72 -7.57 16.92
CA PRO A 190 -7.59 -8.73 16.87
C PRO A 190 -9.07 -8.32 16.83
N SER A 191 -9.87 -9.05 16.07
CA SER A 191 -11.31 -8.81 15.95
C SER A 191 -12.09 -10.02 16.43
N THR A 192 -12.80 -9.86 17.56
CA THR A 192 -13.71 -10.86 18.13
C THR A 192 -15.10 -10.25 18.34
N PRO A 193 -16.16 -11.06 18.51
CA PRO A 193 -17.48 -10.53 18.84
C PRO A 193 -17.48 -9.67 20.11
N GLU A 194 -16.53 -9.89 21.01
CA GLU A 194 -16.42 -9.21 22.30
C GLU A 194 -15.39 -8.04 22.26
N THR A 195 -15.01 -7.58 21.06
CA THR A 195 -14.21 -6.38 20.86
C THR A 195 -15.09 -5.15 20.92
N GLU A 196 -14.77 -4.21 21.82
CA GLU A 196 -15.36 -2.88 21.92
C GLU A 196 -14.39 -1.83 21.34
N PHE A 197 -14.88 -1.01 20.43
CA PHE A 197 -14.17 0.14 19.90
C PHE A 197 -14.41 1.36 20.77
N ILE A 198 -13.38 1.82 21.46
CA ILE A 198 -13.46 2.95 22.38
C ILE A 198 -12.93 4.19 21.67
N TYR A 199 -13.86 5.01 21.21
CA TYR A 199 -13.61 6.27 20.53
C TYR A 199 -14.43 7.39 21.14
N PRO A 200 -14.00 8.67 21.02
CA PRO A 200 -14.78 9.78 21.50
C PRO A 200 -16.20 9.82 20.89
N ALA A 201 -17.20 10.02 21.72
CA ALA A 201 -18.55 10.23 21.23
C ALA A 201 -18.66 11.58 20.49
N GLY A 202 -19.38 11.61 19.37
CA GLY A 202 -19.58 12.83 18.61
C GLY A 202 -19.61 12.67 17.10
N PRO A 203 -19.40 13.76 16.36
CA PRO A 203 -19.49 13.74 14.90
C PRO A 203 -18.40 12.88 14.25
N ALA A 204 -18.81 12.01 13.35
CA ALA A 204 -17.93 11.19 12.53
C ALA A 204 -18.48 11.06 11.10
N LEU A 205 -17.63 10.68 10.19
CA LEU A 205 -17.98 10.35 8.81
C LEU A 205 -17.93 8.82 8.66
N ARG A 206 -19.06 8.22 8.30
CA ARG A 206 -19.10 6.81 7.92
C ARG A 206 -18.67 6.67 6.47
N HIS A 207 -17.77 5.72 6.22
CA HIS A 207 -17.22 5.41 4.91
C HIS A 207 -17.35 3.89 4.66
N ASP A 208 -18.36 3.53 3.91
CA ASP A 208 -18.60 2.17 3.41
C ASP A 208 -19.05 2.25 1.94
N ARG A 209 -20.13 1.57 1.56
CA ARG A 209 -20.75 1.69 0.24
C ARG A 209 -21.37 3.08 -0.02
N ALA A 210 -21.60 3.84 1.05
CA ALA A 210 -22.03 5.23 1.00
C ALA A 210 -21.21 6.04 2.00
N VAL A 211 -20.92 7.29 1.67
CA VAL A 211 -20.26 8.23 2.56
C VAL A 211 -21.29 9.14 3.20
N GLY A 212 -21.31 9.27 4.51
CA GLY A 212 -22.29 10.10 5.20
C GLY A 212 -21.91 10.47 6.63
N ASP A 213 -22.39 11.64 7.07
CA ASP A 213 -22.21 12.10 8.44
C ASP A 213 -23.05 11.27 9.42
N ILE A 214 -22.44 10.93 10.55
CA ILE A 214 -23.06 10.22 11.66
C ILE A 214 -22.71 10.87 12.99
N THR A 215 -23.40 10.45 14.04
CA THR A 215 -22.95 10.67 15.43
C THR A 215 -22.50 9.34 16.01
N TRP A 216 -21.23 9.25 16.42
CA TRP A 216 -20.66 8.04 17.03
C TRP A 216 -21.01 7.96 18.52
N PRO A 217 -21.32 6.77 19.09
CA PRO A 217 -21.61 5.52 18.37
C PRO A 217 -23.00 5.56 17.73
N CYS A 218 -23.12 4.90 16.56
CA CYS A 218 -24.42 4.74 15.90
C CYS A 218 -24.76 3.25 15.83
N ASP A 219 -26.02 2.91 16.09
CA ASP A 219 -26.54 1.53 15.96
C ASP A 219 -25.71 0.46 16.70
N GLY A 220 -25.06 0.84 17.82
CA GLY A 220 -24.17 -0.04 18.58
C GLY A 220 -22.87 -0.40 17.89
N SER A 221 -22.43 0.41 16.92
CA SER A 221 -21.18 0.21 16.15
C SER A 221 -19.90 0.32 16.97
N ASP A 222 -19.97 0.70 18.22
CA ASP A 222 -18.92 0.57 19.21
C ASP A 222 -18.57 -0.87 19.59
N TRP A 223 -19.40 -1.84 19.15
CA TRP A 223 -19.13 -3.27 19.31
C TRP A 223 -18.96 -3.94 17.95
N GLU A 224 -17.87 -4.66 17.77
CA GLU A 224 -17.52 -5.38 16.54
C GLU A 224 -18.66 -6.30 16.06
N LYS A 225 -19.30 -7.04 16.99
CA LYS A 225 -20.41 -7.96 16.70
C LYS A 225 -21.65 -7.32 16.06
N ASN A 226 -21.81 -6.01 16.22
CA ASN A 226 -22.96 -5.28 15.67
C ASN A 226 -22.69 -4.74 14.25
N ILE A 227 -21.44 -4.84 13.78
CA ILE A 227 -21.05 -4.41 12.43
C ILE A 227 -21.12 -5.62 11.51
N THR A 228 -21.97 -5.54 10.49
CA THR A 228 -22.28 -6.68 9.60
C THR A 228 -21.66 -6.55 8.21
N GLN A 229 -21.04 -5.41 7.91
CA GLN A 229 -20.36 -5.16 6.63
C GLN A 229 -19.06 -4.42 6.85
N MET A 230 -18.18 -4.44 5.85
CA MET A 230 -16.96 -3.66 5.84
C MET A 230 -17.29 -2.17 5.91
N THR A 231 -16.77 -1.49 6.93
CA THR A 231 -17.09 -0.10 7.24
C THR A 231 -15.88 0.63 7.80
N GLY A 232 -15.69 1.88 7.38
CA GLY A 232 -14.75 2.81 7.96
C GLY A 232 -15.48 3.96 8.66
N PHE A 233 -14.85 4.53 9.69
CA PHE A 233 -15.33 5.72 10.38
C PHE A 233 -14.16 6.70 10.55
N PHE A 234 -14.38 7.97 10.21
CA PHE A 234 -13.44 9.06 10.42
C PHE A 234 -14.03 10.06 11.40
N TRP A 235 -13.34 10.34 12.49
CA TRP A 235 -13.78 11.33 13.46
C TRP A 235 -13.48 12.74 13.01
N LYS A 236 -14.43 13.64 13.24
CA LYS A 236 -14.23 15.08 12.95
C LYS A 236 -13.20 15.66 13.93
N PRO A 237 -12.46 16.72 13.52
CA PRO A 237 -11.48 17.38 14.35
C PRO A 237 -12.04 17.84 15.71
N GLY A 238 -11.18 17.87 16.72
CA GLY A 238 -11.57 18.24 18.08
C GLY A 238 -12.11 17.09 18.94
N SER A 239 -12.13 15.87 18.43
CA SER A 239 -12.64 14.66 19.09
C SER A 239 -11.68 14.05 20.13
N GLY A 240 -11.10 14.82 21.05
CA GLY A 240 -10.27 14.28 22.14
C GLY A 240 -8.92 13.69 21.67
N HIS A 241 -8.12 13.21 22.62
CA HIS A 241 -6.73 12.73 22.41
C HIS A 241 -6.56 11.22 22.48
N THR A 242 -7.64 10.47 22.77
CA THR A 242 -7.59 9.03 23.09
C THR A 242 -8.54 8.24 22.22
N PHE A 243 -8.12 7.07 21.76
CA PHE A 243 -8.97 6.03 21.21
C PHE A 243 -8.30 4.65 21.31
N GLY A 244 -9.01 3.58 20.98
CA GLY A 244 -8.46 2.24 20.95
C GLY A 244 -9.52 1.15 21.01
N ILE A 245 -9.11 -0.03 21.50
CA ILE A 245 -9.97 -1.20 21.63
C ILE A 245 -9.88 -1.82 23.02
N TRP A 246 -10.97 -2.46 23.42
CA TRP A 246 -11.03 -3.30 24.61
C TRP A 246 -11.63 -4.66 24.28
N HIS A 247 -11.00 -5.74 24.72
CA HIS A 247 -11.48 -7.11 24.56
C HIS A 247 -12.12 -7.59 25.85
N HIS A 248 -13.44 -7.78 25.87
CA HIS A 248 -14.17 -8.22 27.05
C HIS A 248 -13.99 -9.71 27.35
N ASP A 249 -13.72 -10.52 26.34
CA ASP A 249 -13.49 -11.96 26.46
C ASP A 249 -12.14 -12.30 27.10
N THR A 250 -11.11 -11.55 26.77
CA THR A 250 -9.74 -11.80 27.28
C THR A 250 -9.29 -10.83 28.35
N GLY A 251 -10.01 -9.72 28.53
CA GLY A 251 -9.67 -8.64 29.48
C GLY A 251 -8.33 -7.98 29.13
N GLY A 252 -8.35 -6.89 28.39
CA GLY A 252 -7.17 -6.13 27.97
C GLY A 252 -7.47 -5.35 26.71
N GLY A 253 -6.63 -4.39 26.38
CA GLY A 253 -6.84 -3.54 25.21
C GLY A 253 -5.56 -2.83 24.78
N LEU A 254 -5.66 -2.15 23.65
CA LEU A 254 -4.65 -1.25 23.14
C LEU A 254 -5.22 0.15 23.09
N LEU A 255 -4.49 1.08 23.68
CA LEU A 255 -4.85 2.48 23.77
C LEU A 255 -3.87 3.31 22.96
N HIS A 256 -4.40 4.22 22.14
CA HIS A 256 -3.65 5.23 21.41
C HIS A 256 -3.90 6.62 21.99
N LEU A 257 -2.84 7.42 22.04
CA LEU A 257 -2.85 8.81 22.51
C LEU A 257 -2.07 9.68 21.53
N ALA A 258 -2.62 10.85 21.23
CA ALA A 258 -1.91 11.89 20.48
C ALA A 258 -2.50 13.26 20.76
N ASP A 259 -1.69 14.32 20.61
CA ASP A 259 -2.19 15.69 20.63
C ASP A 259 -3.10 15.92 19.40
N PRO A 260 -4.39 16.19 19.58
CA PRO A 260 -5.31 16.38 18.45
C PRO A 260 -4.99 17.62 17.59
N ALA A 261 -4.15 18.53 18.06
CA ALA A 261 -3.64 19.63 17.25
C ALA A 261 -2.57 19.18 16.24
N GLN A 262 -1.85 18.10 16.53
CA GLN A 262 -0.81 17.54 15.68
C GLN A 262 -1.33 16.33 14.88
N VAL A 263 -2.18 15.51 15.50
CA VAL A 263 -2.74 14.27 14.95
C VAL A 263 -4.27 14.30 15.06
N PRO A 264 -4.94 15.13 14.27
CA PRO A 264 -6.41 15.25 14.29
C PRO A 264 -7.11 13.99 13.78
N GLY A 265 -6.47 13.25 12.86
CA GLY A 265 -7.06 12.11 12.18
C GLY A 265 -7.21 10.90 13.11
N LYS A 266 -8.43 10.41 13.22
CA LYS A 266 -8.77 9.14 13.86
C LYS A 266 -9.67 8.35 12.94
N LYS A 267 -9.34 7.08 12.73
CA LYS A 267 -10.13 6.21 11.88
C LYS A 267 -10.25 4.82 12.52
N LEU A 268 -11.41 4.25 12.39
CA LEU A 268 -11.66 2.82 12.56
C LEU A 268 -11.96 2.23 11.18
N TRP A 269 -11.36 1.07 10.89
CA TRP A 269 -11.73 0.23 9.77
C TRP A 269 -12.00 -1.17 10.26
N THR A 270 -13.16 -1.72 9.93
CA THR A 270 -13.52 -3.09 10.28
C THR A 270 -14.19 -3.80 9.11
N TYR A 271 -14.03 -5.10 9.08
CA TYR A 271 -14.74 -5.98 8.13
C TYR A 271 -16.06 -6.52 8.71
N GLY A 272 -16.27 -6.33 10.01
CA GLY A 272 -17.46 -6.81 10.72
C GLY A 272 -17.61 -8.32 10.71
N PHE A 273 -18.80 -8.78 11.11
CA PHE A 273 -19.13 -10.22 11.21
C PHE A 273 -20.11 -10.70 10.13
N GLY A 274 -20.24 -9.99 9.01
CA GLY A 274 -21.03 -10.41 7.85
C GLY A 274 -20.18 -11.01 6.73
N ALA A 275 -20.73 -10.95 5.51
CA ALA A 275 -20.08 -11.53 4.32
C ALA A 275 -18.70 -10.91 4.01
N ASP A 276 -18.54 -9.61 4.30
CA ASP A 276 -17.29 -8.88 4.01
C ASP A 276 -16.12 -9.32 4.91
N ARG A 277 -16.37 -10.08 5.98
CA ARG A 277 -15.29 -10.68 6.80
C ARG A 277 -14.37 -11.59 5.98
N SER A 278 -14.87 -12.17 4.92
CA SER A 278 -14.08 -12.94 3.97
C SER A 278 -12.87 -12.17 3.39
N TRP A 279 -12.92 -10.85 3.34
CA TRP A 279 -11.80 -10.01 2.93
C TRP A 279 -10.64 -10.06 3.92
N ALA A 280 -10.95 -9.90 5.22
CA ALA A 280 -9.93 -10.06 6.25
C ALA A 280 -9.33 -11.47 6.20
N LEU A 281 -10.18 -12.50 6.05
CA LEU A 281 -9.75 -13.89 5.96
C LEU A 281 -8.89 -14.16 4.73
N ALA A 282 -9.18 -13.53 3.58
CA ALA A 282 -8.37 -13.68 2.37
C ALA A 282 -6.92 -13.19 2.56
N SER A 283 -6.70 -12.16 3.38
CA SER A 283 -5.35 -11.62 3.67
C SER A 283 -4.60 -12.39 4.76
N THR A 284 -5.22 -13.40 5.37
CA THR A 284 -4.67 -14.20 6.48
C THR A 284 -4.72 -15.71 6.22
N ASP A 285 -4.92 -16.12 4.97
CA ASP A 285 -5.13 -17.52 4.58
C ASP A 285 -6.27 -18.22 5.35
N GLY A 286 -7.32 -17.47 5.67
CA GLY A 286 -8.48 -17.99 6.40
C GLY A 286 -8.29 -18.15 7.90
N LEU A 287 -7.15 -17.73 8.46
CA LEU A 287 -6.77 -18.06 9.83
C LEU A 287 -7.46 -17.18 10.87
N ALA A 288 -7.58 -15.87 10.62
CA ALA A 288 -8.18 -14.95 11.59
C ALA A 288 -8.71 -13.66 10.94
N GLY A 289 -9.71 -13.04 11.58
CA GLY A 289 -10.17 -11.69 11.27
C GLY A 289 -9.48 -10.65 12.13
N TYR A 290 -9.42 -9.41 11.63
CA TYR A 290 -8.83 -8.27 12.31
C TYR A 290 -9.62 -7.00 11.99
N SER A 291 -9.35 -5.94 12.75
CA SER A 291 -9.82 -4.59 12.48
C SER A 291 -8.64 -3.63 12.58
N GLU A 292 -8.79 -2.40 12.12
CA GLU A 292 -7.71 -1.42 12.10
C GLU A 292 -8.13 -0.16 12.85
N ILE A 293 -7.33 0.22 13.86
CA ILE A 293 -7.40 1.52 14.50
C ILE A 293 -6.29 2.39 13.93
N GLN A 294 -6.62 3.56 13.43
CA GLN A 294 -5.71 4.34 12.60
C GLN A 294 -5.67 5.80 13.04
N SER A 295 -4.52 6.44 12.82
CA SER A 295 -4.28 7.85 13.14
C SER A 295 -3.45 8.54 12.07
N GLY A 296 -3.46 9.87 12.07
CA GLY A 296 -2.63 10.64 11.17
C GLY A 296 -2.75 12.16 11.33
N PRO A 297 -1.80 12.92 10.75
CA PRO A 297 -1.78 14.38 10.82
C PRO A 297 -2.80 15.07 9.90
N LEU A 298 -3.60 14.31 9.16
CA LEU A 298 -4.70 14.79 8.32
C LEU A 298 -6.04 14.29 8.88
N GLU A 299 -7.12 15.03 8.66
CA GLU A 299 -8.44 14.69 9.20
C GLU A 299 -9.02 13.40 8.64
N ASP A 300 -8.78 13.16 7.35
CA ASP A 300 -9.18 11.92 6.67
C ASP A 300 -8.22 11.54 5.54
N GLN A 301 -8.34 10.33 5.03
CA GLN A 301 -7.48 9.79 3.97
C GLN A 301 -7.83 10.31 2.56
N GLY A 302 -8.92 11.04 2.40
CA GLY A 302 -9.28 11.72 1.14
C GLY A 302 -8.48 13.00 0.90
N GLN A 303 -7.99 13.62 1.98
CA GLN A 303 -7.19 14.83 1.90
C GLN A 303 -5.80 14.54 1.34
N LYS A 304 -5.40 15.32 0.34
CA LYS A 304 -4.09 15.25 -0.33
C LYS A 304 -3.52 16.67 -0.49
N PRO A 305 -3.25 17.38 0.64
CA PRO A 305 -2.67 18.71 0.54
C PRO A 305 -1.30 18.68 -0.12
N LEU A 306 -0.83 19.82 -0.57
CA LEU A 306 0.53 19.97 -1.09
C LEU A 306 1.51 20.18 0.08
N PHE A 307 2.51 19.32 0.17
CA PHE A 307 3.64 19.50 1.09
C PHE A 307 4.63 20.45 0.45
N PRO A 308 4.85 21.64 1.02
CA PRO A 308 5.65 22.68 0.36
C PRO A 308 7.12 22.24 0.21
N ALA A 309 7.78 22.79 -0.81
CA ALA A 309 9.23 22.66 -0.97
C ALA A 309 9.96 23.19 0.27
N GLY A 310 10.96 22.45 0.78
CA GLY A 310 11.68 22.76 2.02
C GLY A 310 10.85 22.57 3.30
N GLY A 311 9.65 22.01 3.20
CA GLY A 311 8.76 21.79 4.34
C GLY A 311 9.20 20.64 5.24
N GLU A 312 8.92 20.76 6.52
CA GLU A 312 9.09 19.71 7.52
C GLU A 312 7.85 19.66 8.43
N LEU A 313 7.40 18.45 8.77
CA LEU A 313 6.35 18.20 9.73
C LEU A 313 6.82 17.15 10.73
N ARG A 314 6.61 17.41 12.01
CA ARG A 314 6.91 16.46 13.09
C ARG A 314 5.71 16.33 13.99
N PHE A 315 5.44 15.10 14.46
CA PHE A 315 4.39 14.83 15.43
C PHE A 315 4.72 13.56 16.22
N GLU A 316 4.01 13.39 17.35
CA GLU A 316 4.19 12.28 18.27
C GLU A 316 2.86 11.57 18.52
N GLU A 317 2.94 10.25 18.62
CA GLU A 317 1.85 9.34 18.95
C GLU A 317 2.33 8.36 20.00
N TYR A 318 1.43 7.87 20.81
CA TYR A 318 1.75 6.97 21.92
C TYR A 318 0.79 5.78 21.89
N TRP A 319 1.35 4.59 22.02
CA TRP A 319 0.63 3.33 22.11
C TRP A 319 0.89 2.70 23.47
N MET A 320 -0.13 2.19 24.14
CA MET A 320 0.07 1.55 25.45
C MET A 320 -0.98 0.46 25.70
N PRO A 321 -0.62 -0.60 26.47
CA PRO A 321 -1.59 -1.56 26.95
C PRO A 321 -2.60 -0.88 27.88
N ALA A 322 -3.87 -1.24 27.74
CA ALA A 322 -4.92 -0.91 28.69
C ALA A 322 -5.15 -2.12 29.59
N ALA A 323 -4.94 -1.96 30.90
CA ALA A 323 -5.17 -3.01 31.88
C ALA A 323 -6.65 -3.12 32.28
N THR A 324 -7.38 -2.02 32.16
CA THR A 324 -8.83 -1.93 32.41
C THR A 324 -9.50 -1.06 31.36
N ARG A 325 -10.79 -1.30 31.09
CA ARG A 325 -11.58 -0.43 30.23
C ARG A 325 -11.60 1.03 30.71
N GLY A 326 -11.51 1.24 32.02
CA GLY A 326 -11.50 2.57 32.61
C GLY A 326 -10.24 3.39 32.29
N ASP A 327 -9.17 2.78 31.80
CA ASP A 327 -7.91 3.48 31.47
C ASP A 327 -8.11 4.47 30.31
N PHE A 328 -9.01 4.16 29.37
CA PHE A 328 -9.32 5.07 28.26
C PHE A 328 -9.89 6.43 28.71
N ALA A 329 -10.63 6.46 29.81
CA ALA A 329 -11.21 7.69 30.33
C ALA A 329 -10.21 8.49 31.21
N ARG A 330 -9.14 7.82 31.69
CA ARG A 330 -8.15 8.40 32.59
C ARG A 330 -6.82 8.71 31.93
N ALA A 331 -6.63 8.24 30.71
CA ALA A 331 -5.38 8.42 30.00
C ALA A 331 -5.13 9.89 29.67
N GLU A 332 -3.93 10.34 29.97
CA GLU A 332 -3.43 11.66 29.64
C GLU A 332 -2.22 11.53 28.73
N LEU A 333 -1.96 12.57 27.94
CA LEU A 333 -0.76 12.61 27.09
C LEU A 333 0.50 12.48 27.96
N PRO A 334 1.41 11.55 27.63
CA PRO A 334 2.65 11.41 28.36
C PRO A 334 3.50 12.69 28.30
N ALA A 335 4.01 13.13 29.43
CA ALA A 335 4.89 14.31 29.54
C ALA A 335 6.36 13.86 29.63
N PHE A 336 6.85 13.10 28.65
CA PHE A 336 8.22 12.60 28.65
C PHE A 336 9.23 13.66 28.22
N HIS A 337 10.39 13.68 28.88
CA HIS A 337 11.55 14.50 28.49
C HIS A 337 12.41 13.69 27.51
N LEU A 338 11.94 13.54 26.26
CA LEU A 338 12.64 12.79 25.23
C LEU A 338 13.87 13.54 24.70
N PRO A 339 14.90 12.81 24.22
CA PRO A 339 16.06 13.44 23.64
C PRO A 339 15.68 14.25 22.39
N GLY A 340 16.40 15.36 22.16
CA GLY A 340 16.23 16.13 20.94
C GLY A 340 16.41 15.23 19.72
N TRP A 341 15.41 15.18 18.87
CA TRP A 341 15.43 14.35 17.68
C TRP A 341 15.87 15.16 16.46
N GLN A 342 17.09 14.89 16.00
CA GLN A 342 17.49 15.35 14.68
C GLN A 342 16.96 14.32 13.67
N ALA A 343 15.97 14.72 12.87
CA ALA A 343 15.38 13.90 11.84
C ALA A 343 16.32 13.62 10.65
N GLN A 344 17.60 13.94 10.79
CA GLN A 344 18.60 13.50 9.84
C GLN A 344 18.69 11.97 9.90
N THR A 345 18.29 11.37 8.84
CA THR A 345 18.22 9.93 8.67
C THR A 345 19.61 9.39 8.34
N PRO A 346 20.36 8.84 9.31
CA PRO A 346 21.67 8.24 9.02
C PRO A 346 21.60 7.05 8.07
N TRP A 347 20.40 6.58 7.77
CA TRP A 347 20.20 5.47 6.84
C TRP A 347 20.17 5.84 5.36
N LEU A 348 20.07 7.12 5.00
CA LEU A 348 20.19 7.54 3.59
C LEU A 348 21.51 7.11 2.95
N GLY A 349 22.48 6.60 3.74
CA GLY A 349 23.73 6.05 3.27
C GLY A 349 23.91 4.54 3.41
N HIS A 350 23.03 3.82 4.10
CA HIS A 350 23.34 2.45 4.52
C HIS A 350 22.39 1.33 4.12
N ALA A 351 21.15 1.58 3.83
CA ALA A 351 20.21 0.46 3.67
C ALA A 351 19.39 0.50 2.42
N HIS A 352 19.27 1.66 1.86
CA HIS A 352 18.43 1.68 0.72
C HIS A 352 19.13 1.24 -0.46
N SER A 353 18.45 0.38 -1.04
CA SER A 353 18.54 -0.06 -2.38
C SER A 353 19.82 0.48 -3.04
N SER A 354 20.78 -0.37 -3.23
CA SER A 354 22.00 -0.10 -4.01
C SER A 354 21.75 0.75 -5.28
N TRP A 355 20.49 0.75 -5.75
CA TRP A 355 20.04 1.53 -6.89
C TRP A 355 19.90 3.04 -6.61
N GLN A 356 19.41 3.49 -5.44
CA GLN A 356 19.34 4.94 -5.12
C GLN A 356 20.73 5.53 -4.97
N CYS A 357 21.63 4.83 -4.28
CA CYS A 357 23.03 5.24 -4.16
C CYS A 357 23.72 5.33 -5.53
N GLY A 358 23.41 4.40 -6.44
CA GLY A 358 23.90 4.41 -7.82
C GLY A 358 23.42 5.64 -8.59
N TRP A 359 22.15 6.00 -8.47
CA TRP A 359 21.60 7.19 -9.14
C TRP A 359 22.13 8.51 -8.56
N GLU A 360 22.33 8.60 -7.24
CA GLU A 360 22.98 9.77 -6.64
C GLU A 360 24.44 9.89 -7.09
N SER A 361 25.20 8.80 -7.14
CA SER A 361 26.56 8.79 -7.65
C SER A 361 26.61 9.23 -9.12
N PHE A 362 25.72 8.72 -9.97
CA PHE A 362 25.59 9.15 -11.36
C PHE A 362 25.25 10.64 -11.47
N ARG A 363 24.26 11.12 -10.71
CA ARG A 363 23.87 12.53 -10.67
C ARG A 363 25.05 13.45 -10.34
N CYS A 364 25.88 13.04 -9.41
CA CYS A 364 27.07 13.79 -9.00
C CYS A 364 28.30 13.60 -9.92
N GLY A 365 28.19 12.82 -10.97
CA GLY A 365 29.29 12.54 -11.88
C GLY A 365 30.39 11.59 -11.34
N HIS A 366 30.07 10.85 -10.27
CA HIS A 366 31.01 9.96 -9.58
C HIS A 366 30.90 8.49 -10.01
N GLY A 367 29.91 8.14 -10.84
CA GLY A 367 29.68 6.75 -11.26
C GLY A 367 28.92 6.63 -12.59
N PRO A 368 28.86 5.42 -13.16
CA PRO A 368 28.11 5.17 -14.39
C PRO A 368 26.62 5.27 -14.14
N MET A 369 25.84 5.46 -15.21
CA MET A 369 24.37 5.39 -15.14
C MET A 369 23.93 3.98 -14.69
N PRO A 370 23.13 3.87 -13.64
CA PRO A 370 22.59 2.58 -13.21
C PRO A 370 21.69 1.94 -14.28
N SER A 371 21.65 0.61 -14.30
CA SER A 371 20.74 -0.15 -15.18
C SER A 371 19.30 -0.25 -14.64
N SER A 372 19.04 0.26 -13.44
CA SER A 372 17.72 0.25 -12.78
C SER A 372 16.80 1.37 -13.28
N ILE A 373 15.52 1.28 -12.93
CA ILE A 373 14.51 2.28 -13.32
C ILE A 373 14.85 3.65 -12.71
N VAL A 374 14.67 4.71 -13.51
CA VAL A 374 14.98 6.10 -13.15
C VAL A 374 14.05 6.62 -12.05
N PRO A 375 14.59 7.13 -10.92
CA PRO A 375 13.76 7.72 -9.86
C PRO A 375 13.39 9.18 -10.19
N PRO A 376 12.10 9.50 -10.40
CA PRO A 376 11.70 10.88 -10.69
C PRO A 376 11.87 11.82 -9.50
N GLY A 377 11.99 11.31 -8.28
CA GLY A 377 12.29 12.10 -7.08
C GLY A 377 13.68 12.73 -7.04
N LEU A 378 14.62 12.28 -7.89
CA LEU A 378 15.94 12.86 -8.01
C LEU A 378 16.01 13.86 -9.17
N GLU A 379 16.81 14.92 -9.03
CA GLU A 379 17.08 15.88 -10.11
C GLU A 379 18.15 15.31 -11.05
N LEU A 380 17.72 14.60 -12.10
CA LEU A 380 18.56 13.82 -13.00
C LEU A 380 18.66 14.40 -14.42
N GLU A 381 17.92 15.45 -14.75
CA GLU A 381 17.79 15.91 -16.13
C GLU A 381 19.12 16.18 -16.82
N ASP A 382 19.99 16.98 -16.18
CA ASP A 382 21.28 17.36 -16.76
C ASP A 382 22.20 16.15 -16.94
N ALA A 383 22.23 15.25 -15.96
CA ALA A 383 23.05 14.03 -16.04
C ALA A 383 22.57 13.08 -17.14
N LEU A 384 21.25 12.91 -17.29
CA LEU A 384 20.66 12.07 -18.34
C LEU A 384 20.86 12.67 -19.73
N ARG A 385 20.76 14.01 -19.88
CA ARG A 385 21.06 14.71 -21.13
C ARG A 385 22.54 14.57 -21.52
N ALA A 386 23.43 14.78 -20.56
CA ALA A 386 24.87 14.62 -20.78
C ALA A 386 25.27 13.19 -21.17
N ALA A 387 24.60 12.18 -20.62
CA ALA A 387 24.79 10.77 -20.95
C ALA A 387 24.13 10.35 -22.29
N GLY A 388 23.32 11.20 -22.93
CA GLY A 388 22.56 10.83 -24.13
C GLY A 388 21.49 9.74 -23.87
N ALA A 389 21.03 9.60 -22.63
CA ALA A 389 20.13 8.53 -22.18
C ALA A 389 18.66 8.88 -22.50
N ALA A 390 18.30 8.91 -23.79
CA ALA A 390 17.01 9.42 -24.26
C ALA A 390 15.79 8.71 -23.67
N GLU A 391 15.79 7.38 -23.58
CA GLU A 391 14.66 6.62 -22.98
C GLU A 391 14.52 6.91 -21.48
N SER A 392 15.63 6.91 -20.74
CA SER A 392 15.65 7.22 -19.32
C SER A 392 15.19 8.67 -19.04
N LEU A 393 15.65 9.61 -19.88
CA LEU A 393 15.21 11.01 -19.81
C LEU A 393 13.71 11.14 -20.09
N ALA A 394 13.19 10.41 -21.09
CA ALA A 394 11.77 10.43 -21.40
C ALA A 394 10.93 9.89 -20.22
N LEU A 395 11.32 8.79 -19.60
CA LEU A 395 10.67 8.25 -18.40
C LEU A 395 10.66 9.26 -17.26
N TRP A 396 11.79 9.92 -17.01
CA TRP A 396 11.93 10.94 -15.99
C TRP A 396 11.04 12.16 -16.26
N LEU A 397 10.98 12.63 -17.52
CA LEU A 397 10.12 13.74 -17.93
C LEU A 397 8.63 13.39 -17.79
N ILE A 398 8.21 12.21 -18.26
CA ILE A 398 6.82 11.73 -18.17
C ILE A 398 6.38 11.69 -16.71
N ALA A 399 7.18 11.10 -15.84
CA ALA A 399 6.87 10.97 -14.41
C ALA A 399 6.83 12.33 -13.66
N ARG A 400 7.26 13.39 -14.33
CA ARG A 400 7.23 14.78 -13.83
C ARG A 400 6.22 15.67 -14.59
N ASP A 401 5.22 15.07 -15.20
CA ASP A 401 4.17 15.76 -15.96
C ASP A 401 4.69 16.58 -17.18
N ARG A 402 5.88 16.21 -17.69
CA ARG A 402 6.51 16.82 -18.86
C ARG A 402 6.51 15.90 -20.07
N ALA A 403 5.46 15.09 -20.22
CA ALA A 403 5.38 14.06 -21.26
C ALA A 403 5.49 14.62 -22.69
N ALA A 404 4.98 15.82 -22.94
CA ALA A 404 5.08 16.47 -24.26
C ALA A 404 6.55 16.71 -24.68
N GLU A 405 7.44 17.02 -23.73
CA GLU A 405 8.88 17.20 -23.99
C GLU A 405 9.60 15.87 -24.22
N ALA A 406 9.05 14.76 -23.71
CA ALA A 406 9.59 13.42 -23.88
C ALA A 406 9.35 12.85 -25.29
N LEU A 407 8.27 13.24 -25.96
CA LEU A 407 7.87 12.65 -27.25
C LEU A 407 8.97 12.70 -28.31
N PRO A 408 9.60 13.86 -28.62
CA PRO A 408 10.64 13.92 -29.66
C PRO A 408 11.88 13.09 -29.31
N LEU A 409 12.12 12.79 -28.03
CA LEU A 409 13.24 11.94 -27.59
C LEU A 409 13.05 10.49 -27.94
N VAL A 410 11.81 9.97 -27.83
CA VAL A 410 11.50 8.54 -28.02
C VAL A 410 10.91 8.23 -29.41
N GLU A 411 10.24 9.19 -30.06
CA GLU A 411 9.62 8.98 -31.36
C GLU A 411 10.65 8.64 -32.45
N ALA A 412 11.84 9.22 -32.37
CA ALA A 412 12.94 8.98 -33.29
C ALA A 412 13.67 7.63 -33.08
N LEU A 413 13.42 6.96 -31.96
CA LEU A 413 14.10 5.71 -31.62
C LEU A 413 13.33 4.50 -32.15
N ALA A 414 14.08 3.52 -32.69
CA ALA A 414 13.50 2.29 -33.21
C ALA A 414 13.23 1.21 -32.14
N SER A 415 13.67 1.43 -30.89
CA SER A 415 13.50 0.43 -29.84
C SER A 415 12.00 0.20 -29.52
N PRO A 416 11.57 -1.04 -29.30
CA PRO A 416 10.17 -1.32 -28.95
C PRO A 416 9.69 -0.57 -27.71
N THR A 417 10.56 -0.40 -26.71
CA THR A 417 10.25 0.37 -25.48
C THR A 417 10.00 1.84 -25.80
N ALA A 418 10.85 2.47 -26.59
CA ALA A 418 10.67 3.86 -27.00
C ALA A 418 9.39 4.05 -27.82
N GLN A 419 9.10 3.12 -28.73
CA GLN A 419 7.86 3.16 -29.52
C GLN A 419 6.61 3.01 -28.64
N ARG A 420 6.65 2.15 -27.61
CA ARG A 420 5.59 2.07 -26.62
C ARG A 420 5.41 3.40 -25.88
N LEU A 421 6.49 4.01 -25.40
CA LEU A 421 6.42 5.31 -24.70
C LEU A 421 5.85 6.39 -25.63
N ALA A 422 6.30 6.49 -26.89
CA ALA A 422 5.75 7.42 -27.85
C ALA A 422 4.23 7.21 -28.05
N GLY A 423 3.79 5.96 -28.17
CA GLY A 423 2.38 5.62 -28.29
C GLY A 423 1.56 6.03 -27.07
N LEU A 424 2.08 5.77 -25.86
CA LEU A 424 1.41 6.17 -24.62
C LEU A 424 1.32 7.70 -24.47
N ILE A 425 2.37 8.43 -24.84
CA ILE A 425 2.33 9.91 -24.86
C ILE A 425 1.27 10.41 -25.83
N CYS A 426 1.25 9.89 -27.05
CA CYS A 426 0.24 10.26 -28.05
C CYS A 426 -1.18 9.99 -27.52
N TRP A 427 -1.41 8.86 -26.86
CA TRP A 427 -2.73 8.50 -26.31
C TRP A 427 -3.10 9.31 -25.07
N LYS A 428 -2.27 9.25 -24.02
CA LYS A 428 -2.63 9.75 -22.68
C LYS A 428 -2.40 11.26 -22.50
N THR A 429 -1.55 11.87 -23.35
CA THR A 429 -1.19 13.30 -23.21
C THR A 429 -1.70 14.14 -24.37
N LEU A 430 -1.69 13.60 -25.60
CA LEU A 430 -2.08 14.35 -26.80
C LEU A 430 -3.48 14.02 -27.30
N ASP A 431 -4.13 13.01 -26.73
CA ASP A 431 -5.46 12.51 -27.16
C ASP A 431 -5.51 12.16 -28.67
N ASP A 432 -4.41 11.57 -29.19
CA ASP A 432 -4.27 11.13 -30.57
C ASP A 432 -4.18 9.59 -30.65
N PRO A 433 -5.32 8.87 -30.57
CA PRO A 433 -5.32 7.41 -30.59
C PRO A 433 -4.86 6.81 -31.91
N ALA A 434 -4.99 7.52 -33.02
CA ALA A 434 -4.53 7.03 -34.32
C ALA A 434 -3.00 6.94 -34.39
N ARG A 435 -2.34 8.02 -33.98
CA ARG A 435 -0.87 8.06 -33.86
C ARG A 435 -0.37 7.11 -32.78
N ALA A 436 -1.09 7.03 -31.66
CA ALA A 436 -0.79 6.06 -30.59
C ALA A 436 -0.77 4.62 -31.11
N ALA A 437 -1.81 4.19 -31.85
CA ALA A 437 -1.88 2.85 -32.42
C ALA A 437 -0.71 2.58 -33.39
N ALA A 438 -0.32 3.59 -34.20
CA ALA A 438 0.81 3.45 -35.13
C ALA A 438 2.14 3.16 -34.40
N HIS A 439 2.35 3.77 -33.25
CA HIS A 439 3.53 3.54 -32.40
C HIS A 439 3.40 2.22 -31.61
N LEU A 440 2.27 1.95 -30.94
CA LEU A 440 2.09 0.76 -30.11
C LEU A 440 2.19 -0.54 -30.90
N ARG A 441 1.79 -0.58 -32.18
CA ARG A 441 2.00 -1.75 -33.06
C ARG A 441 3.48 -2.12 -33.24
N ARG A 442 4.40 -1.18 -32.99
CA ARG A 442 5.85 -1.38 -33.02
C ARG A 442 6.45 -1.60 -31.63
N GLY A 443 5.59 -1.60 -30.62
CA GLY A 443 5.95 -1.85 -29.23
C GLY A 443 6.33 -3.30 -28.92
N PRO A 444 6.65 -3.62 -27.68
CA PRO A 444 7.09 -4.95 -27.24
C PRO A 444 5.88 -5.89 -27.04
N LEU A 445 5.17 -6.27 -28.11
CA LEU A 445 3.93 -7.06 -28.07
C LEU A 445 4.09 -8.52 -27.57
N HIS A 446 5.30 -8.91 -27.19
CA HIS A 446 5.54 -10.12 -26.39
C HIS A 446 5.20 -9.93 -24.91
N ASP A 447 5.10 -8.69 -24.43
CA ASP A 447 4.67 -8.34 -23.08
C ASP A 447 3.14 -8.18 -23.04
N PRO A 448 2.45 -8.85 -22.10
CA PRO A 448 0.99 -8.81 -22.01
C PRO A 448 0.42 -7.41 -21.80
N ILE A 449 1.13 -6.54 -21.11
CA ILE A 449 0.68 -5.16 -20.85
C ILE A 449 0.73 -4.32 -22.12
N ALA A 450 1.77 -4.47 -22.93
CA ALA A 450 1.83 -3.78 -24.23
C ALA A 450 0.70 -4.23 -25.16
N VAL A 451 0.30 -5.50 -25.10
CA VAL A 451 -0.89 -6.01 -25.83
C VAL A 451 -2.16 -5.35 -25.32
N VAL A 452 -2.34 -5.26 -24.01
CA VAL A 452 -3.52 -4.61 -23.41
C VAL A 452 -3.58 -3.12 -23.78
N GLU A 453 -2.47 -2.40 -23.71
CA GLU A 453 -2.39 -0.99 -24.09
C GLU A 453 -2.77 -0.75 -25.55
N LEU A 454 -2.29 -1.60 -26.46
CA LEU A 454 -2.70 -1.53 -27.86
C LEU A 454 -4.19 -1.89 -28.03
N ASP A 455 -4.69 -2.95 -27.37
CA ASP A 455 -6.10 -3.31 -27.42
C ASP A 455 -7.03 -2.21 -26.94
N GLN A 456 -6.66 -1.49 -25.89
CA GLN A 456 -7.43 -0.34 -25.39
C GLN A 456 -7.50 0.78 -26.45
N VAL A 457 -6.40 1.11 -27.09
CA VAL A 457 -6.37 2.12 -28.16
C VAL A 457 -7.19 1.67 -29.37
N LEU A 458 -7.06 0.41 -29.78
CA LEU A 458 -7.86 -0.16 -30.87
C LEU A 458 -9.36 -0.19 -30.52
N SER A 459 -9.70 -0.35 -29.24
CA SER A 459 -11.08 -0.25 -28.75
C SER A 459 -11.65 1.16 -28.94
N VAL A 460 -10.88 2.19 -28.59
CA VAL A 460 -11.26 3.60 -28.82
C VAL A 460 -11.46 3.88 -30.31
N LEU A 461 -10.60 3.33 -31.16
CA LEU A 461 -10.68 3.44 -32.62
C LEU A 461 -11.76 2.56 -33.27
N GLN A 462 -12.47 1.73 -32.49
CA GLN A 462 -13.48 0.78 -32.95
C GLN A 462 -12.95 -0.25 -33.97
N LEU A 463 -11.68 -0.60 -33.90
CA LEU A 463 -11.03 -1.56 -34.81
C LEU A 463 -11.19 -3.00 -34.29
N THR A 464 -12.43 -3.49 -34.24
CA THR A 464 -12.83 -4.75 -33.59
C THR A 464 -12.11 -5.98 -34.14
N ASP A 465 -11.96 -6.08 -35.48
CA ASP A 465 -11.29 -7.23 -36.09
C ASP A 465 -9.80 -7.29 -35.75
N GLU A 466 -9.14 -6.15 -35.70
CA GLU A 466 -7.74 -6.06 -35.30
C GLU A 466 -7.57 -6.40 -33.79
N ARG A 467 -8.46 -5.91 -32.95
CA ARG A 467 -8.51 -6.29 -31.51
C ARG A 467 -8.61 -7.80 -31.35
N ARG A 468 -9.54 -8.43 -32.07
CA ARG A 468 -9.73 -9.88 -32.00
C ARG A 468 -8.47 -10.62 -32.43
N SER A 469 -7.87 -10.24 -33.55
CA SER A 469 -6.63 -10.85 -34.02
C SER A 469 -5.48 -10.69 -33.03
N LEU A 470 -5.32 -9.49 -32.46
CA LEU A 470 -4.31 -9.20 -31.45
C LEU A 470 -4.49 -10.08 -30.20
N LEU A 471 -5.68 -10.07 -29.59
CA LEU A 471 -5.95 -10.79 -28.35
C LEU A 471 -5.95 -12.32 -28.52
N GLU A 472 -6.32 -12.84 -29.70
CA GLU A 472 -6.30 -14.28 -29.96
C GLU A 472 -4.90 -14.81 -30.28
N SER A 473 -4.01 -13.97 -30.81
CA SER A 473 -2.62 -14.34 -31.09
C SER A 473 -1.65 -14.13 -29.92
N ALA A 474 -2.04 -13.30 -28.94
CA ALA A 474 -1.19 -12.99 -27.80
C ALA A 474 -1.00 -14.22 -26.87
N PRO A 475 0.14 -14.32 -26.19
CA PRO A 475 0.34 -15.34 -25.16
C PRO A 475 -0.74 -15.27 -24.07
N PRO A 476 -1.21 -16.42 -23.56
CA PRO A 476 -2.21 -16.44 -22.51
C PRO A 476 -1.66 -15.83 -21.20
N HIS A 477 -2.23 -14.71 -20.79
CA HIS A 477 -1.97 -14.04 -19.54
C HIS A 477 -3.27 -13.50 -18.96
N GLY A 478 -3.40 -13.40 -17.65
CA GLY A 478 -4.65 -13.02 -17.00
C GLY A 478 -5.28 -11.75 -17.57
N CYS A 479 -4.50 -10.67 -17.75
CA CYS A 479 -5.02 -9.41 -18.32
C CYS A 479 -5.45 -9.54 -19.80
N VAL A 480 -4.74 -10.33 -20.61
CA VAL A 480 -5.12 -10.60 -22.01
C VAL A 480 -6.40 -11.41 -22.07
N ILE A 481 -6.53 -12.42 -21.20
CA ILE A 481 -7.74 -13.26 -21.12
C ILE A 481 -8.94 -12.43 -20.67
N GLU A 482 -8.76 -11.55 -19.70
CA GLU A 482 -9.78 -10.60 -19.24
C GLU A 482 -10.27 -9.73 -20.41
N ARG A 483 -9.36 -9.10 -21.16
CA ARG A 483 -9.69 -8.28 -22.34
C ARG A 483 -10.42 -9.09 -23.43
N ARG A 484 -9.97 -10.32 -23.68
CA ARG A 484 -10.60 -11.22 -24.66
C ARG A 484 -12.01 -11.64 -24.22
N ALA A 485 -12.21 -11.91 -22.93
CA ALA A 485 -13.51 -12.22 -22.37
C ALA A 485 -14.48 -11.03 -22.51
N HIS A 486 -14.01 -9.80 -22.22
CA HIS A 486 -14.78 -8.58 -22.46
C HIS A 486 -15.15 -8.40 -23.92
N LEU A 487 -14.20 -8.59 -24.83
CA LEU A 487 -14.47 -8.51 -26.28
C LEU A 487 -15.59 -9.49 -26.68
N TYR A 488 -15.53 -10.74 -26.20
CA TYR A 488 -16.58 -11.72 -26.49
C TYR A 488 -17.96 -11.31 -25.93
N LEU A 489 -18.01 -10.70 -24.74
CA LEU A 489 -19.25 -10.17 -24.19
C LEU A 489 -19.80 -9.01 -25.01
N THR A 490 -18.95 -8.10 -25.48
CA THR A 490 -19.37 -6.98 -26.34
C THR A 490 -19.82 -7.44 -27.74
N GLU A 491 -19.35 -8.58 -28.22
CA GLU A 491 -19.75 -9.21 -29.45
C GLU A 491 -20.99 -10.11 -29.31
N ASP A 492 -21.67 -10.07 -28.17
CA ASP A 492 -22.80 -10.96 -27.85
C ASP A 492 -22.43 -12.47 -27.95
N ARG A 493 -21.25 -12.82 -27.45
CA ARG A 493 -20.71 -14.19 -27.45
C ARG A 493 -20.45 -14.71 -26.02
N PRO A 494 -21.42 -14.64 -25.10
CA PRO A 494 -21.21 -15.03 -23.71
C PRO A 494 -20.84 -16.50 -23.52
N ALA A 495 -21.34 -17.41 -24.40
CA ALA A 495 -20.93 -18.82 -24.38
C ALA A 495 -19.45 -19.01 -24.73
N GLY A 496 -18.89 -18.13 -25.58
CA GLY A 496 -17.44 -18.07 -25.86
C GLY A 496 -16.63 -17.65 -24.62
N THR A 497 -17.14 -16.67 -23.87
CA THR A 497 -16.55 -16.24 -22.62
C THR A 497 -16.49 -17.38 -21.61
N LEU A 498 -17.60 -18.10 -21.37
CA LEU A 498 -17.61 -19.24 -20.42
C LEU A 498 -16.61 -20.33 -20.82
N ARG A 499 -16.49 -20.65 -22.11
CA ARG A 499 -15.48 -21.61 -22.59
C ARG A 499 -14.07 -21.13 -22.34
N LEU A 500 -13.78 -19.87 -22.68
CA LEU A 500 -12.47 -19.26 -22.46
C LEU A 500 -12.06 -19.32 -20.97
N LEU A 501 -12.96 -18.93 -20.08
CA LEU A 501 -12.69 -18.91 -18.65
C LEU A 501 -12.52 -20.31 -18.05
N ARG A 502 -13.28 -21.29 -18.55
CA ARG A 502 -13.18 -22.70 -18.12
C ARG A 502 -11.89 -23.35 -18.59
N ASP A 503 -11.51 -23.08 -19.85
CA ASP A 503 -10.42 -23.80 -20.51
C ASP A 503 -9.05 -23.15 -20.23
N THR A 504 -9.01 -22.05 -19.42
CA THR A 504 -7.79 -21.34 -19.06
C THR A 504 -7.34 -21.69 -17.65
N VAL A 505 -6.01 -21.84 -17.48
CA VAL A 505 -5.40 -22.02 -16.15
C VAL A 505 -5.24 -20.66 -15.45
N TRP A 506 -5.65 -20.60 -14.19
CA TRP A 506 -5.62 -19.41 -13.36
C TRP A 506 -4.76 -19.68 -12.11
N PRO A 507 -3.41 -19.63 -12.24
CA PRO A 507 -2.50 -20.08 -11.17
C PRO A 507 -2.32 -19.08 -10.03
N LEU A 508 -2.69 -17.83 -10.24
CA LEU A 508 -2.44 -16.77 -9.28
C LEU A 508 -3.68 -16.50 -8.41
N GLU A 509 -3.46 -16.01 -7.20
CA GLU A 509 -4.46 -15.92 -6.14
C GLU A 509 -5.67 -15.07 -6.54
N HIS A 510 -5.44 -13.86 -7.07
CA HIS A 510 -6.53 -12.93 -7.36
C HIS A 510 -7.11 -13.04 -8.77
N GLN A 511 -6.46 -13.75 -9.66
CA GLN A 511 -7.00 -14.02 -11.00
C GLN A 511 -8.35 -14.74 -10.95
N ARG A 512 -8.57 -15.57 -9.94
CA ARG A 512 -9.85 -16.24 -9.69
C ARG A 512 -11.01 -15.24 -9.48
N TYR A 513 -10.77 -14.07 -8.89
CA TYR A 513 -11.79 -13.05 -8.69
C TYR A 513 -12.24 -12.42 -10.01
N VAL A 514 -11.29 -12.10 -10.88
CA VAL A 514 -11.58 -11.62 -12.24
C VAL A 514 -12.36 -12.68 -13.01
N ARG A 515 -11.92 -13.92 -12.96
CA ARG A 515 -12.63 -15.05 -13.58
C ARG A 515 -14.07 -15.18 -13.06
N GLY A 516 -14.28 -15.08 -11.76
CA GLY A 516 -15.60 -15.14 -11.14
C GLY A 516 -16.52 -14.03 -11.63
N THR A 517 -16.06 -12.80 -11.64
CA THR A 517 -16.83 -11.64 -12.11
C THR A 517 -17.26 -11.82 -13.58
N LEU A 518 -16.34 -12.22 -14.44
CA LEU A 518 -16.63 -12.45 -15.87
C LEU A 518 -17.55 -13.66 -16.09
N TRP A 519 -17.38 -14.71 -15.27
CA TRP A 519 -18.27 -15.87 -15.29
C TRP A 519 -19.71 -15.48 -14.96
N HIS A 520 -19.92 -14.71 -13.90
CA HIS A 520 -21.23 -14.20 -13.51
C HIS A 520 -21.86 -13.39 -14.65
N LYS A 521 -21.14 -12.43 -15.24
CA LYS A 521 -21.63 -11.63 -16.38
C LYS A 521 -22.06 -12.50 -17.55
N ALA A 522 -21.22 -13.45 -17.95
CA ALA A 522 -21.52 -14.32 -19.08
C ALA A 522 -22.69 -15.28 -18.82
N SER A 523 -22.79 -15.82 -17.59
CA SER A 523 -23.90 -16.70 -17.20
C SER A 523 -25.22 -15.96 -17.18
N LEU A 524 -25.28 -14.76 -16.59
CA LEU A 524 -26.47 -13.92 -16.58
C LEU A 524 -26.93 -13.56 -18.01
N ALA A 525 -26.01 -13.25 -18.91
CA ALA A 525 -26.32 -12.97 -20.31
C ALA A 525 -26.95 -14.18 -21.04
N LEU A 526 -26.70 -15.39 -20.56
CA LEU A 526 -27.28 -16.63 -21.09
C LEU A 526 -28.51 -17.11 -20.31
N GLY A 527 -28.93 -16.40 -19.25
CA GLY A 527 -30.00 -16.85 -18.36
C GLY A 527 -29.65 -18.13 -17.57
N LEU A 528 -28.34 -18.36 -17.32
CA LEU A 528 -27.84 -19.50 -16.56
C LEU A 528 -27.63 -19.12 -15.10
N ASP A 529 -27.48 -20.13 -14.23
CA ASP A 529 -27.03 -19.93 -12.87
C ASP A 529 -25.61 -19.28 -12.88
N PRO A 530 -25.43 -18.12 -12.25
CA PRO A 530 -24.16 -17.41 -12.23
C PRO A 530 -23.11 -18.04 -11.32
N ALA A 531 -23.47 -19.03 -10.49
CA ALA A 531 -22.52 -19.70 -9.58
C ALA A 531 -21.35 -20.32 -10.36
N ILE A 532 -20.15 -20.16 -9.81
CA ILE A 532 -18.95 -20.74 -10.40
C ILE A 532 -18.95 -22.25 -10.12
N PRO A 533 -18.77 -23.10 -11.15
CA PRO A 533 -18.65 -24.54 -10.93
C PRO A 533 -17.49 -24.88 -9.99
N ALA A 534 -17.69 -25.79 -9.06
CA ALA A 534 -16.69 -26.20 -8.08
C ALA A 534 -15.33 -26.64 -8.71
N CYS A 535 -15.37 -27.17 -9.94
CA CYS A 535 -14.15 -27.55 -10.67
C CYS A 535 -13.28 -26.36 -11.11
N LEU A 536 -13.81 -25.12 -11.06
CA LEU A 536 -13.07 -23.89 -11.37
C LEU A 536 -12.57 -23.16 -10.14
N GLY A 537 -12.79 -23.69 -8.95
CA GLY A 537 -12.37 -23.11 -7.67
C GLY A 537 -13.52 -22.48 -6.89
N GLU A 538 -13.18 -21.77 -5.84
CA GLU A 538 -14.16 -21.07 -5.01
C GLU A 538 -14.80 -19.90 -5.74
N ASP A 539 -16.03 -19.56 -5.38
CA ASP A 539 -16.71 -18.38 -5.88
C ASP A 539 -15.96 -17.12 -5.45
N ALA A 540 -15.74 -16.23 -6.41
CA ALA A 540 -14.99 -15.02 -6.14
C ALA A 540 -15.88 -13.97 -5.52
N LEU A 541 -15.34 -13.22 -4.57
CA LEU A 541 -15.99 -12.02 -4.06
C LEU A 541 -16.11 -11.01 -5.20
N ALA A 542 -17.34 -10.73 -5.62
CA ALA A 542 -17.65 -9.82 -6.73
C ALA A 542 -17.10 -8.39 -6.55
N THR A 543 -16.63 -8.10 -5.34
CA THR A 543 -16.10 -6.78 -4.94
C THR A 543 -14.67 -6.49 -5.40
N PHE A 544 -13.89 -7.49 -5.86
CA PHE A 544 -12.53 -7.23 -6.35
C PHE A 544 -12.48 -6.58 -7.73
N GLY A 545 -13.59 -6.59 -8.46
CA GLY A 545 -13.70 -5.92 -9.73
C GLY A 545 -12.76 -6.46 -10.81
N GLU A 546 -12.90 -5.87 -11.97
CA GLU A 546 -12.07 -6.16 -13.14
C GLU A 546 -10.92 -5.16 -13.19
N TYR A 547 -9.72 -5.61 -13.59
CA TYR A 547 -8.54 -4.75 -13.63
C TYR A 547 -8.41 -3.97 -14.93
N TRP A 548 -8.91 -4.54 -16.04
CA TRP A 548 -8.64 -4.08 -17.40
C TRP A 548 -9.92 -3.81 -18.19
N SER A 549 -11.02 -3.60 -17.48
CA SER A 549 -12.34 -3.37 -18.10
C SER A 549 -12.47 -2.03 -18.84
N ASP A 550 -11.59 -1.04 -18.54
CA ASP A 550 -11.66 0.32 -19.10
C ASP A 550 -10.63 0.56 -20.20
#